data_f5174eb742ba9e452d2afd57a839d882
#
_entry.id   f5174eb742ba9e452d2afd57a839d882
#
_cell.length_a   1.000
_cell.length_b   1.000
_cell.length_c   1.000
_cell.angle_alpha   90.00
_cell.angle_beta   90.00
_cell.angle_gamma   90.00
#
_symmetry.space_group_name_H-M   'P 1'
#
loop_
_entity.id
_entity.type
_entity.pdbx_description
1 polymer ?
#
loop_
_entity_poly.entity_id
_entity_poly.type
_entity_poly.pdbx_seq_one_letter_code
_entity_poly.pdbx_strand_id
1 'polypeptide(L)'
;ILDALDRAIAAGTAGNIAESGRLVSEADASLRGESGLGTLIDNIALVSGLVSRVDQLDVLASGAEAQLESESGLSTREVERRSNELIALRDATWSLRNDRLRTAKAVGELAGKDASASARNAYLSIQQAFSALDRMEVRGRDSAGVHVLVWGHGLDATDKRVAPLLAGRLDDTLFTNGSVRVGAGSRAWSFVYKAAAEIGELGDNTRAMRTTVSN
;
A
#
# COMPACT_ATOMS: atom_id res chain seq x y z
N ILE A 1 10.38 -6.37 15.92
CA ILE A 1 9.55 -6.83 14.78
C ILE A 1 10.17 -8.08 14.18
N LEU A 2 11.44 -8.06 13.74
CA LEU A 2 12.10 -9.23 13.15
C LEU A 2 12.10 -10.43 14.10
N ASP A 3 12.40 -10.24 15.38
CA ASP A 3 12.36 -11.30 16.40
C ASP A 3 10.95 -11.88 16.58
N ALA A 4 9.90 -11.08 16.40
CA ALA A 4 8.52 -11.59 16.45
C ALA A 4 8.22 -12.49 15.26
N LEU A 5 8.71 -12.14 14.06
CA LEU A 5 8.55 -12.98 12.87
C LEU A 5 9.42 -14.24 12.94
N ASP A 6 10.62 -14.19 13.52
CA ASP A 6 11.45 -15.37 13.75
C ASP A 6 10.73 -16.37 14.70
N ARG A 7 10.09 -15.86 15.75
CA ARG A 7 9.24 -16.68 16.64
C ARG A 7 8.00 -17.22 15.91
N ALA A 8 7.39 -16.43 15.01
CA ALA A 8 6.26 -16.90 14.21
C ALA A 8 6.65 -18.06 13.30
N ILE A 9 7.81 -17.96 12.63
CA ILE A 9 8.36 -19.04 11.79
C ILE A 9 8.63 -20.28 12.63
N ALA A 10 9.26 -20.13 13.78
CA ALA A 10 9.54 -21.24 14.69
C ALA A 10 8.25 -21.93 15.18
N ALA A 11 7.23 -21.15 15.57
CA ALA A 11 5.94 -21.68 15.99
C ALA A 11 5.25 -22.46 14.87
N GLY A 12 5.22 -21.91 13.66
CA GLY A 12 4.62 -22.56 12.50
C GLY A 12 5.38 -23.85 12.10
N THR A 13 6.71 -23.83 12.13
CA THR A 13 7.55 -25.01 11.88
C THR A 13 7.29 -26.11 12.90
N ALA A 14 6.97 -25.75 14.14
CA ALA A 14 6.55 -26.68 15.19
C ALA A 14 5.07 -27.13 15.06
N GLY A 15 4.36 -26.72 14.02
CA GLY A 15 2.96 -27.07 13.78
C GLY A 15 1.94 -26.17 14.51
N ASN A 16 2.37 -25.12 15.20
CA ASN A 16 1.48 -24.19 15.89
C ASN A 16 1.13 -22.99 14.97
N ILE A 17 0.26 -23.24 14.01
CA ILE A 17 -0.16 -22.25 13.00
C ILE A 17 -0.92 -21.06 13.64
N ALA A 18 -1.75 -21.34 14.64
CA ALA A 18 -2.49 -20.29 15.36
C ALA A 18 -1.55 -19.26 16.02
N GLU A 19 -0.50 -19.72 16.70
CA GLU A 19 0.49 -18.85 17.34
C GLU A 19 1.33 -18.10 16.30
N SER A 20 1.70 -18.78 15.20
CA SER A 20 2.38 -18.15 14.07
C SER A 20 1.56 -16.97 13.54
N GLY A 21 0.27 -17.18 13.22
CA GLY A 21 -0.63 -16.13 12.74
C GLY A 21 -0.79 -14.97 13.72
N ARG A 22 -0.90 -15.26 15.03
CA ARG A 22 -0.99 -14.24 16.07
C ARG A 22 0.26 -13.34 16.10
N LEU A 23 1.45 -13.93 16.07
CA LEU A 23 2.72 -13.19 16.10
C LEU A 23 2.92 -12.35 14.84
N VAL A 24 2.53 -12.85 13.67
CA VAL A 24 2.55 -12.08 12.41
C VAL A 24 1.58 -10.90 12.48
N SER A 25 0.38 -11.10 13.02
CA SER A 25 -0.63 -10.05 13.20
C SER A 25 -0.15 -8.94 14.15
N GLU A 26 0.56 -9.29 15.20
CA GLU A 26 1.16 -8.31 16.12
C GLU A 26 2.27 -7.50 15.43
N ALA A 27 3.12 -8.15 14.63
CA ALA A 27 4.14 -7.48 13.83
C ALA A 27 3.51 -6.53 12.79
N ASP A 28 2.44 -6.96 12.09
CA ASP A 28 1.67 -6.09 11.21
C ASP A 28 1.09 -4.86 11.94
N ALA A 29 0.48 -5.08 13.09
CA ALA A 29 -0.12 -4.01 13.89
C ALA A 29 0.91 -2.96 14.34
N SER A 30 2.13 -3.38 14.67
CA SER A 30 3.21 -2.47 15.07
C SER A 30 3.74 -1.57 13.94
N LEU A 31 3.45 -1.95 12.68
CA LEU A 31 3.85 -1.21 11.47
C LEU A 31 2.72 -0.36 10.89
N ARG A 32 1.60 -0.22 11.59
CA ARG A 32 0.47 0.63 11.15
C ARG A 32 0.72 2.11 11.37
N GLY A 33 0.05 2.93 10.55
CA GLY A 33 0.07 4.38 10.67
C GLY A 33 1.38 5.04 10.25
N GLU A 34 1.49 6.31 10.59
CA GLU A 34 2.60 7.19 10.17
C GLU A 34 3.96 6.72 10.68
N SER A 35 4.02 6.28 11.94
CA SER A 35 5.26 5.80 12.56
C SER A 35 5.80 4.54 11.88
N GLY A 36 4.91 3.58 11.59
CA GLY A 36 5.28 2.36 10.88
C GLY A 36 5.71 2.63 9.44
N LEU A 37 4.98 3.52 8.75
CA LEU A 37 5.34 3.97 7.40
C LEU A 37 6.75 4.59 7.38
N GLY A 38 7.03 5.54 8.27
CA GLY A 38 8.35 6.18 8.39
C GLY A 38 9.45 5.16 8.66
N THR A 39 9.21 4.26 9.61
CA THR A 39 10.16 3.19 9.95
C THR A 39 10.51 2.32 8.75
N LEU A 40 9.53 1.97 7.90
CA LEU A 40 9.76 1.15 6.71
C LEU A 40 10.48 1.94 5.60
N ILE A 41 10.15 3.22 5.40
CA ILE A 41 10.81 4.04 4.37
C ILE A 41 12.28 4.31 4.74
N ASP A 42 12.57 4.56 6.01
CA ASP A 42 13.89 4.99 6.46
C ASP A 42 14.83 3.81 6.77
N ASN A 43 14.36 2.56 6.82
CA ASN A 43 15.14 1.41 7.23
C ASN A 43 15.13 0.27 6.21
N ILE A 44 16.00 0.36 5.21
CA ILE A 44 16.15 -0.64 4.15
C ILE A 44 16.54 -2.02 4.70
N ALA A 45 17.36 -2.08 5.75
CA ALA A 45 17.77 -3.35 6.36
C ALA A 45 16.56 -4.06 7.02
N LEU A 46 15.70 -3.30 7.71
CA LEU A 46 14.46 -3.83 8.27
C LEU A 46 13.55 -4.36 7.15
N VAL A 47 13.36 -3.59 6.08
CA VAL A 47 12.53 -4.00 4.93
C VAL A 47 13.05 -5.30 4.33
N SER A 48 14.35 -5.42 4.07
CA SER A 48 14.94 -6.65 3.54
C SER A 48 14.74 -7.84 4.48
N GLY A 49 14.91 -7.62 5.78
CA GLY A 49 14.66 -8.63 6.80
C GLY A 49 13.20 -9.07 6.89
N LEU A 50 12.27 -8.14 6.73
CA LEU A 50 10.82 -8.42 6.70
C LEU A 50 10.44 -9.23 5.46
N VAL A 51 10.91 -8.82 4.27
CA VAL A 51 10.63 -9.53 3.01
C VAL A 51 11.06 -11.00 3.12
N SER A 52 12.29 -11.26 3.57
CA SER A 52 12.80 -12.63 3.72
C SER A 52 11.93 -13.48 4.65
N ARG A 53 11.44 -12.93 5.75
CA ARG A 53 10.61 -13.66 6.72
C ARG A 53 9.19 -13.88 6.22
N VAL A 54 8.64 -12.90 5.53
CA VAL A 54 7.33 -13.01 4.88
C VAL A 54 7.36 -14.13 3.82
N ASP A 55 8.44 -14.22 3.03
CA ASP A 55 8.61 -15.31 2.05
C ASP A 55 8.68 -16.70 2.73
N GLN A 56 9.38 -16.79 3.86
CA GLN A 56 9.44 -18.04 4.64
C GLN A 56 8.07 -18.43 5.23
N LEU A 57 7.30 -17.45 5.71
CA LEU A 57 5.94 -17.66 6.24
C LEU A 57 4.97 -18.12 5.13
N ASP A 58 5.08 -17.58 3.92
CA ASP A 58 4.28 -18.02 2.77
C ASP A 58 4.58 -19.48 2.40
N VAL A 59 5.85 -19.87 2.39
CA VAL A 59 6.26 -21.26 2.15
C VAL A 59 5.72 -22.19 3.25
N LEU A 60 5.83 -21.76 4.51
CA LEU A 60 5.32 -22.50 5.66
C LEU A 60 3.80 -22.69 5.58
N ALA A 61 3.05 -21.63 5.30
CA ALA A 61 1.59 -21.68 5.16
C ALA A 61 1.16 -22.61 4.03
N SER A 62 1.87 -22.58 2.88
CA SER A 62 1.60 -23.47 1.76
C SER A 62 1.91 -24.95 2.08
N GLY A 63 2.98 -25.20 2.83
CA GLY A 63 3.30 -26.55 3.29
C GLY A 63 2.27 -27.11 4.28
N ALA A 64 1.81 -26.28 5.23
CA ALA A 64 0.80 -26.67 6.19
C ALA A 64 -0.58 -26.92 5.54
N GLU A 65 -0.93 -26.15 4.49
CA GLU A 65 -2.15 -26.36 3.69
C GLU A 65 -2.10 -27.69 2.94
N ALA A 66 -0.99 -28.00 2.25
CA ALA A 66 -0.80 -29.26 1.55
C ALA A 66 -0.83 -30.47 2.52
N GLN A 67 -0.30 -30.30 3.73
CA GLN A 67 -0.37 -31.31 4.78
C GLN A 67 -1.83 -31.53 5.20
N LEU A 68 -2.59 -30.48 5.46
CA LEU A 68 -4.01 -30.56 5.85
C LEU A 68 -4.86 -31.25 4.76
N GLU A 69 -4.60 -30.95 3.49
CA GLU A 69 -5.29 -31.58 2.34
C GLU A 69 -4.98 -33.08 2.20
N SER A 70 -3.77 -33.50 2.55
CA SER A 70 -3.33 -34.90 2.43
C SER A 70 -3.71 -35.75 3.64
N GLU A 71 -4.04 -35.14 4.77
CA GLU A 71 -4.32 -35.83 6.02
C GLU A 71 -5.73 -36.43 6.02
N SER A 72 -5.82 -37.77 6.15
CA SER A 72 -7.09 -38.49 6.20
C SER A 72 -7.53 -38.76 7.65
N GLY A 73 -8.84 -38.84 7.86
CA GLY A 73 -9.41 -39.21 9.16
C GLY A 73 -9.64 -38.07 10.13
N LEU A 74 -9.43 -36.82 9.72
CA LEU A 74 -9.78 -35.66 10.52
C LEU A 74 -11.31 -35.48 10.60
N SER A 75 -11.79 -35.03 11.77
CA SER A 75 -13.17 -34.59 11.89
C SER A 75 -13.40 -33.27 11.15
N THR A 76 -14.62 -33.02 10.67
CA THR A 76 -15.00 -31.74 10.04
C THR A 76 -14.63 -30.55 10.92
N ARG A 77 -14.86 -30.63 12.20
CA ARG A 77 -14.52 -29.55 13.16
C ARG A 77 -13.01 -29.30 13.22
N GLU A 78 -12.19 -30.33 13.14
CA GLU A 78 -10.74 -30.17 13.15
C GLU A 78 -10.24 -29.56 11.85
N VAL A 79 -10.79 -29.97 10.70
CA VAL A 79 -10.48 -29.37 9.40
C VAL A 79 -10.86 -27.88 9.40
N GLU A 80 -12.06 -27.53 9.85
CA GLU A 80 -12.50 -26.13 9.94
C GLU A 80 -11.59 -25.30 10.85
N ARG A 81 -11.21 -25.83 12.02
CA ARG A 81 -10.31 -25.14 12.94
C ARG A 81 -8.95 -24.85 12.28
N ARG A 82 -8.30 -25.87 11.71
CA ARG A 82 -6.99 -25.70 11.07
C ARG A 82 -7.05 -24.82 9.84
N SER A 83 -8.11 -24.91 9.04
CA SER A 83 -8.33 -24.02 7.89
C SER A 83 -8.44 -22.55 8.33
N ASN A 84 -9.19 -22.27 9.40
CA ASN A 84 -9.30 -20.91 9.92
C ASN A 84 -7.96 -20.37 10.46
N GLU A 85 -7.15 -21.20 11.09
CA GLU A 85 -5.80 -20.83 11.53
C GLU A 85 -4.87 -20.52 10.35
N LEU A 86 -4.93 -21.31 9.28
CA LEU A 86 -4.18 -21.06 8.04
C LEU A 86 -4.63 -19.79 7.34
N ILE A 87 -5.94 -19.54 7.25
CA ILE A 87 -6.49 -18.31 6.70
C ILE A 87 -5.97 -17.11 7.50
N ALA A 88 -6.02 -17.16 8.82
CA ALA A 88 -5.54 -16.06 9.66
C ALA A 88 -4.03 -15.79 9.47
N LEU A 89 -3.19 -16.83 9.35
CA LEU A 89 -1.77 -16.69 9.04
C LEU A 89 -1.56 -16.06 7.65
N ARG A 90 -2.27 -16.55 6.63
CA ARG A 90 -2.18 -16.01 5.26
C ARG A 90 -2.62 -14.56 5.18
N ASP A 91 -3.72 -14.20 5.83
CA ASP A 91 -4.23 -12.83 5.86
C ASP A 91 -3.23 -11.87 6.52
N ALA A 92 -2.63 -12.28 7.65
CA ALA A 92 -1.63 -11.49 8.33
C ALA A 92 -0.34 -11.32 7.51
N THR A 93 0.13 -12.39 6.87
CA THR A 93 1.30 -12.38 5.99
C THR A 93 1.05 -11.51 4.75
N TRP A 94 -0.13 -11.65 4.15
CA TRP A 94 -0.56 -10.82 3.03
C TRP A 94 -0.63 -9.33 3.40
N SER A 95 -1.17 -9.00 4.57
CA SER A 95 -1.24 -7.62 5.08
C SER A 95 0.16 -7.02 5.24
N LEU A 96 1.11 -7.74 5.86
CA LEU A 96 2.50 -7.30 5.96
C LEU A 96 3.10 -7.00 4.58
N ARG A 97 2.92 -7.90 3.61
CA ARG A 97 3.46 -7.75 2.25
C ARG A 97 2.82 -6.58 1.50
N ASN A 98 1.50 -6.54 1.46
CA ASN A 98 0.77 -5.64 0.57
C ASN A 98 0.38 -4.31 1.24
N ASP A 99 -0.11 -4.37 2.49
CA ASP A 99 -0.57 -3.16 3.17
C ASP A 99 0.57 -2.42 3.88
N ARG A 100 1.72 -3.06 4.18
CA ARG A 100 2.86 -2.39 4.82
C ARG A 100 4.01 -2.20 3.84
N LEU A 101 4.69 -3.27 3.43
CA LEU A 101 5.90 -3.18 2.61
C LEU A 101 5.65 -2.54 1.25
N ARG A 102 4.66 -3.03 0.51
CA ARG A 102 4.31 -2.47 -0.81
C ARG A 102 3.85 -1.01 -0.71
N THR A 103 3.04 -0.69 0.30
CA THR A 103 2.57 0.68 0.53
C THR A 103 3.73 1.61 0.89
N ALA A 104 4.63 1.21 1.79
CA ALA A 104 5.79 2.02 2.16
C ALA A 104 6.70 2.29 0.96
N LYS A 105 6.97 1.27 0.13
CA LYS A 105 7.72 1.43 -1.12
C LYS A 105 7.04 2.43 -2.05
N ALA A 106 5.74 2.27 -2.30
CA ALA A 106 4.99 3.14 -3.22
C ALA A 106 4.91 4.60 -2.73
N VAL A 107 4.74 4.81 -1.42
CA VAL A 107 4.77 6.15 -0.82
C VAL A 107 6.16 6.76 -0.92
N GLY A 108 7.22 6.00 -0.66
CA GLY A 108 8.61 6.46 -0.80
C GLY A 108 8.93 6.90 -2.24
N GLU A 109 8.43 6.15 -3.23
CA GLU A 109 8.58 6.49 -4.65
C GLU A 109 7.80 7.77 -5.03
N LEU A 110 6.57 7.93 -4.56
CA LEU A 110 5.73 9.11 -4.83
C LEU A 110 6.25 10.38 -4.13
N ALA A 111 6.64 10.27 -2.88
CA ALA A 111 7.05 11.40 -2.06
C ALA A 111 8.49 11.86 -2.33
N GLY A 112 9.33 10.96 -2.82
CA GLY A 112 10.76 11.21 -2.98
C GLY A 112 11.57 11.05 -1.69
N LYS A 113 12.90 10.97 -1.85
CA LYS A 113 13.83 10.62 -0.75
C LYS A 113 13.85 11.64 0.39
N ASP A 114 13.73 12.93 0.05
CA ASP A 114 13.87 14.03 1.01
C ASP A 114 12.51 14.52 1.55
N ALA A 115 11.44 13.74 1.34
CA ALA A 115 10.12 14.12 1.80
C ALA A 115 10.02 14.18 3.32
N SER A 116 9.39 15.25 3.82
CA SER A 116 9.06 15.38 5.24
C SER A 116 8.04 14.31 5.68
N ALA A 117 7.94 14.05 6.98
CA ALA A 117 6.93 13.14 7.53
C ALA A 117 5.50 13.56 7.12
N SER A 118 5.20 14.85 7.13
CA SER A 118 3.89 15.38 6.69
C SER A 118 3.63 15.12 5.21
N ALA A 119 4.64 15.27 4.34
CA ALA A 119 4.52 14.96 2.92
C ALA A 119 4.29 13.45 2.72
N ARG A 120 5.06 12.58 3.39
CA ARG A 120 4.88 11.12 3.34
C ARG A 120 3.46 10.71 3.76
N ASN A 121 2.90 11.35 4.78
CA ASN A 121 1.54 11.10 5.24
C ASN A 121 0.48 11.55 4.21
N ALA A 122 0.68 12.70 3.57
CA ALA A 122 -0.18 13.14 2.47
C ALA A 122 -0.15 12.13 1.30
N TYR A 123 1.03 11.68 0.90
CA TYR A 123 1.19 10.66 -0.14
C TYR A 123 0.66 9.28 0.27
N LEU A 124 0.63 8.95 1.57
CA LEU A 124 -0.04 7.74 2.05
C LEU A 124 -1.54 7.76 1.71
N SER A 125 -2.21 8.90 1.91
CA SER A 125 -3.63 9.04 1.57
C SER A 125 -3.86 8.87 0.06
N ILE A 126 -3.00 9.43 -0.79
CA ILE A 126 -3.05 9.26 -2.24
C ILE A 126 -2.81 7.79 -2.61
N GLN A 127 -1.83 7.15 -2.00
CA GLN A 127 -1.53 5.73 -2.22
C GLN A 127 -2.70 4.82 -1.84
N GLN A 128 -3.39 5.13 -0.73
CA GLN A 128 -4.59 4.38 -0.33
C GLN A 128 -5.71 4.53 -1.35
N ALA A 129 -5.92 5.74 -1.89
CA ALA A 129 -6.89 5.95 -2.97
C ALA A 129 -6.52 5.14 -4.23
N PHE A 130 -5.26 5.12 -4.64
CA PHE A 130 -4.81 4.30 -5.76
C PHE A 130 -5.00 2.81 -5.51
N SER A 131 -4.70 2.32 -4.32
CA SER A 131 -4.92 0.92 -3.96
C SER A 131 -6.41 0.53 -3.97
N ALA A 132 -7.29 1.46 -3.59
CA ALA A 132 -8.73 1.25 -3.69
C ALA A 132 -9.19 1.21 -5.16
N LEU A 133 -8.68 2.09 -6.00
CA LEU A 133 -8.96 2.09 -7.44
C LEU A 133 -8.52 0.79 -8.10
N ASP A 134 -7.29 0.31 -7.83
CA ASP A 134 -6.80 -0.97 -8.35
C ASP A 134 -7.75 -2.15 -8.03
N ARG A 135 -8.30 -2.17 -6.81
CA ARG A 135 -9.27 -3.20 -6.40
C ARG A 135 -10.63 -3.07 -7.07
N MET A 136 -11.03 -1.86 -7.45
CA MET A 136 -12.30 -1.59 -8.14
C MET A 136 -12.20 -1.78 -9.66
N GLU A 137 -11.01 -1.71 -10.22
CA GLU A 137 -10.74 -1.74 -11.67
C GLU A 137 -11.19 -3.06 -12.34
N VAL A 138 -11.39 -4.13 -11.57
CA VAL A 138 -11.98 -5.39 -12.05
C VAL A 138 -13.35 -5.19 -12.71
N ARG A 139 -14.08 -4.11 -12.34
CA ARG A 139 -15.44 -3.82 -12.83
C ARG A 139 -15.56 -2.56 -13.69
N GLY A 140 -14.50 -1.76 -13.83
CA GLY A 140 -14.55 -0.51 -14.60
C GLY A 140 -13.14 -0.14 -15.06
N ARG A 141 -12.78 -0.57 -16.27
CA ARG A 141 -11.43 -0.40 -16.82
C ARG A 141 -11.24 0.83 -17.68
N ASP A 142 -12.33 1.47 -18.12
CA ASP A 142 -12.29 2.46 -19.19
C ASP A 142 -11.61 3.77 -18.75
N SER A 143 -11.81 4.18 -17.52
CA SER A 143 -11.17 5.38 -16.97
C SER A 143 -11.21 5.38 -15.44
N ALA A 144 -10.23 6.07 -14.85
CA ALA A 144 -10.18 6.33 -13.42
C ALA A 144 -9.77 7.78 -13.16
N GLY A 145 -10.14 8.32 -12.00
CA GLY A 145 -9.73 9.66 -11.62
C GLY A 145 -9.66 9.84 -10.10
N VAL A 146 -8.76 10.72 -9.68
CA VAL A 146 -8.59 11.12 -8.28
C VAL A 146 -8.61 12.63 -8.18
N HIS A 147 -9.33 13.14 -7.20
CA HIS A 147 -9.35 14.55 -6.86
C HIS A 147 -8.65 14.72 -5.51
N VAL A 148 -7.53 15.43 -5.51
CA VAL A 148 -6.70 15.69 -4.33
C VAL A 148 -6.89 17.13 -3.89
N LEU A 149 -7.27 17.32 -2.64
CA LEU A 149 -7.34 18.62 -1.98
C LEU A 149 -6.18 18.71 -0.99
N VAL A 150 -5.33 19.73 -1.14
CA VAL A 150 -4.18 19.97 -0.28
C VAL A 150 -4.34 21.30 0.44
N TRP A 151 -4.24 21.30 1.76
CA TRP A 151 -4.29 22.48 2.58
C TRP A 151 -3.18 22.49 3.62
N GLY A 152 -2.87 23.67 4.17
CA GLY A 152 -1.80 23.81 5.15
C GLY A 152 -0.40 23.61 4.57
N HIS A 153 -0.25 23.67 3.25
CA HIS A 153 1.00 23.37 2.52
C HIS A 153 2.03 24.49 2.56
N GLY A 154 1.65 25.71 2.91
CA GLY A 154 2.56 26.89 2.95
C GLY A 154 3.14 27.32 1.60
N LEU A 155 2.64 26.76 0.47
CA LEU A 155 3.12 27.09 -0.87
C LEU A 155 2.48 28.40 -1.35
N ASP A 156 3.25 29.17 -2.12
CA ASP A 156 2.79 30.37 -2.84
C ASP A 156 2.73 30.06 -4.35
N ALA A 157 1.58 30.29 -4.96
CA ALA A 157 1.38 30.06 -6.39
C ALA A 157 2.24 30.98 -7.26
N THR A 158 2.75 32.10 -6.72
CA THR A 158 3.63 33.06 -7.41
C THR A 158 5.13 32.74 -7.21
N ASP A 159 5.48 31.79 -6.35
CA ASP A 159 6.87 31.35 -6.16
C ASP A 159 7.45 30.84 -7.48
N LYS A 160 8.64 31.29 -7.83
CA LYS A 160 9.34 30.96 -9.09
C LYS A 160 9.55 29.45 -9.31
N ARG A 161 9.54 28.65 -8.25
CA ARG A 161 9.65 27.20 -8.31
C ARG A 161 8.31 26.52 -8.51
N VAL A 162 7.22 27.14 -8.05
CA VAL A 162 5.88 26.59 -8.04
C VAL A 162 5.07 27.02 -9.27
N ALA A 163 5.15 28.31 -9.65
CA ALA A 163 4.37 28.85 -10.75
C ALA A 163 4.53 28.09 -12.09
N PRO A 164 5.74 27.68 -12.52
CA PRO A 164 5.88 26.92 -13.76
C PRO A 164 5.22 25.55 -13.72
N LEU A 165 5.25 24.86 -12.55
CA LEU A 165 4.62 23.55 -12.37
C LEU A 165 3.09 23.66 -12.42
N LEU A 166 2.52 24.73 -11.82
CA LEU A 166 1.09 24.98 -11.90
C LEU A 166 0.65 25.34 -13.33
N ALA A 167 1.42 26.18 -14.02
CA ALA A 167 1.10 26.60 -15.40
C ALA A 167 1.03 25.39 -16.35
N GLY A 168 1.99 24.47 -16.27
CA GLY A 168 1.99 23.25 -17.07
C GLY A 168 0.77 22.35 -16.87
N ARG A 169 0.11 22.44 -15.72
CA ARG A 169 -1.10 21.67 -15.42
C ARG A 169 -2.40 22.41 -15.71
N LEU A 170 -2.40 23.73 -15.78
CA LEU A 170 -3.60 24.52 -16.09
C LEU A 170 -4.07 24.29 -17.52
N ASP A 171 -3.15 24.03 -18.45
CA ASP A 171 -3.42 23.85 -19.88
C ASP A 171 -3.53 22.38 -20.31
N ASP A 172 -3.66 21.46 -19.35
CA ASP A 172 -3.80 20.04 -19.64
C ASP A 172 -5.11 19.75 -20.38
N THR A 173 -4.99 19.25 -21.62
CA THR A 173 -6.11 19.03 -22.56
C THR A 173 -7.13 17.99 -22.11
N LEU A 174 -6.81 17.16 -21.12
CA LEU A 174 -7.73 16.18 -20.54
C LEU A 174 -8.81 16.84 -19.65
N PHE A 175 -8.69 18.15 -19.36
CA PHE A 175 -9.56 18.83 -18.40
C PHE A 175 -10.16 20.10 -18.97
N THR A 176 -11.47 20.15 -19.13
CA THR A 176 -12.22 21.33 -19.60
C THR A 176 -12.17 22.52 -18.64
N ASN A 177 -11.85 22.30 -17.37
CA ASN A 177 -11.81 23.35 -16.32
C ASN A 177 -10.43 23.45 -15.64
N GLY A 178 -9.38 22.96 -16.28
CA GLY A 178 -8.04 22.86 -15.71
C GLY A 178 -7.87 21.73 -14.70
N SER A 179 -6.67 21.18 -14.63
CA SER A 179 -6.34 20.07 -13.70
C SER A 179 -5.92 20.56 -12.31
N VAL A 180 -5.71 21.88 -12.16
CA VAL A 180 -5.33 22.52 -10.90
C VAL A 180 -6.22 23.74 -10.66
N ARG A 181 -6.67 23.93 -9.43
CA ARG A 181 -7.36 25.15 -8.99
C ARG A 181 -6.67 25.68 -7.74
N VAL A 182 -6.20 26.92 -7.86
CA VAL A 182 -5.63 27.69 -6.77
C VAL A 182 -6.62 28.81 -6.48
N GLY A 183 -7.39 28.68 -5.41
CA GLY A 183 -8.36 29.69 -5.02
C GLY A 183 -7.68 30.96 -4.50
N ALA A 184 -8.07 32.12 -4.99
CA ALA A 184 -7.65 33.41 -4.40
C ALA A 184 -8.09 33.50 -2.95
N GLY A 185 -7.12 33.59 -2.02
CA GLY A 185 -7.38 33.61 -0.58
C GLY A 185 -7.71 32.25 0.06
N SER A 186 -7.81 31.15 -0.70
CA SER A 186 -8.01 29.83 -0.13
C SER A 186 -6.67 29.20 0.23
N ARG A 187 -6.61 28.60 1.44
CA ARG A 187 -5.45 27.83 1.88
C ARG A 187 -5.44 26.42 1.28
N ALA A 188 -6.38 26.09 0.42
CA ALA A 188 -6.53 24.81 -0.21
C ALA A 188 -6.27 24.89 -1.72
N TRP A 189 -5.47 23.99 -2.22
CA TRP A 189 -5.28 23.75 -3.65
C TRP A 189 -5.95 22.44 -4.04
N SER A 190 -6.50 22.41 -5.24
CA SER A 190 -7.24 21.29 -5.79
C SER A 190 -6.53 20.76 -7.02
N PHE A 191 -6.21 19.48 -7.03
CA PHE A 191 -5.57 18.79 -8.14
C PHE A 191 -6.47 17.65 -8.61
N VAL A 192 -6.70 17.57 -9.92
CA VAL A 192 -7.46 16.48 -10.54
C VAL A 192 -6.52 15.67 -11.39
N TYR A 193 -6.51 14.37 -11.19
CA TYR A 193 -5.77 13.40 -11.98
C TYR A 193 -6.77 12.47 -12.64
N LYS A 194 -6.62 12.23 -13.94
CA LYS A 194 -7.45 11.30 -14.71
C LYS A 194 -6.56 10.44 -15.58
N ALA A 195 -6.96 9.21 -15.77
CA ALA A 195 -6.42 8.33 -16.78
C ALA A 195 -7.58 7.64 -17.51
N ALA A 196 -7.44 7.49 -18.82
CA ALA A 196 -8.33 6.70 -19.66
C ALA A 196 -7.41 5.80 -20.50
N ALA A 197 -7.12 4.61 -19.99
CA ALA A 197 -6.40 3.61 -20.75
C ALA A 197 -7.38 2.90 -21.68
N GLU A 198 -7.10 2.91 -22.97
CA GLU A 198 -7.81 2.02 -23.89
C GLU A 198 -7.51 0.59 -23.48
N ILE A 199 -8.54 -0.21 -23.18
CA ILE A 199 -8.54 -1.62 -22.78
C ILE A 199 -7.14 -2.13 -22.33
N GLY A 200 -6.70 -1.66 -21.16
CA GLY A 200 -5.39 -2.00 -20.60
C GLY A 200 -5.42 -3.21 -19.66
N GLU A 201 -4.27 -3.54 -19.11
CA GLU A 201 -4.16 -4.48 -18.01
C GLU A 201 -4.63 -3.84 -16.70
N LEU A 202 -4.97 -4.66 -15.70
CA LEU A 202 -5.32 -4.18 -14.36
C LEU A 202 -4.15 -3.35 -13.78
N GLY A 203 -4.45 -2.14 -13.29
CA GLY A 203 -3.47 -1.23 -12.73
C GLY A 203 -2.90 -0.21 -13.71
N ASP A 204 -3.24 -0.23 -14.99
CA ASP A 204 -2.72 0.72 -15.98
C ASP A 204 -3.17 2.15 -15.71
N ASN A 205 -4.44 2.35 -15.35
CA ASN A 205 -4.96 3.66 -15.01
C ASN A 205 -4.27 4.27 -13.77
N THR A 206 -4.09 3.48 -12.72
CA THR A 206 -3.40 3.96 -11.51
C THR A 206 -1.91 4.17 -11.76
N ARG A 207 -1.27 3.38 -12.61
CA ARG A 207 0.13 3.56 -13.03
C ARG A 207 0.30 4.89 -13.77
N ALA A 208 -0.58 5.21 -14.71
CA ALA A 208 -0.56 6.48 -15.43
C ALA A 208 -0.74 7.68 -14.48
N MET A 209 -1.71 7.60 -13.56
CA MET A 209 -1.93 8.64 -12.56
C MET A 209 -0.75 8.78 -11.59
N ARG A 210 -0.09 7.69 -11.17
CA ARG A 210 1.11 7.73 -10.33
C ARG A 210 2.24 8.50 -10.98
N THR A 211 2.49 8.25 -12.27
CA THR A 211 3.51 8.99 -13.05
C THR A 211 3.21 10.49 -13.05
N THR A 212 1.95 10.87 -13.20
CA THR A 212 1.56 12.30 -13.19
C THR A 212 1.65 12.92 -11.80
N VAL A 213 1.39 12.16 -10.74
CA VAL A 213 1.48 12.66 -9.34
C VAL A 213 2.93 12.83 -8.88
N SER A 214 3.85 12.01 -9.39
CA SER A 214 5.29 12.06 -9.03
C SER A 214 6.10 13.11 -9.79
N ASN A 215 5.55 13.69 -10.85
CA ASN A 215 6.17 14.77 -11.66
C ASN A 215 5.67 16.14 -11.24
#